data_c7eb3c15fd6c953e582a4e74d1228d04
#
_entry.id   c7eb3c15fd6c953e582a4e74d1228d04
#
_cell.length_a   1.000
_cell.length_b   1.000
_cell.length_c   1.000
_cell.angle_alpha   90.00
_cell.angle_beta   90.00
_cell.angle_gamma   90.00
#
_symmetry.space_group_name_H-M   'P 1'
#
loop_
_entity.id
_entity.type
_entity.pdbx_description
1 polymer ?
#
loop_
_entity_poly.entity_id
_entity_poly.type
_entity_poly.pdbx_seq_one_letter_code
_entity_poly.pdbx_strand_id
1 'polypeptide(L)'
;MRYLDKEFLVYPDTFWPFADSLPLVRHFKVAPGDSVLDVGTGSGVIGVFACYRGAARVVGVDINPAAIQSATHNAQMHGFAGTMQVVQSNLFEALGEERFDVIMANLPFRNKPAHDVVAMSQWDTDFKTNTRFFEGVGQHLKPKGRIYFVQSNFGEIEAMKRLAQAAGLQTTELASEALDDTQRQRFFVYEMTRA
;
A
#
# COMPACT_ATOMS: atom_id res chain seq x y z
N MET A 1 14.06 12.50 3.40
CA MET A 1 13.58 12.92 2.06
C MET A 1 12.37 13.83 2.17
N ARG A 2 12.12 14.65 1.17
CA ARG A 2 10.85 15.42 1.08
C ARG A 2 9.89 14.71 0.13
N TYR A 3 8.65 14.50 0.59
CA TYR A 3 7.59 13.87 -0.18
C TYR A 3 6.36 14.76 -0.13
N LEU A 4 5.96 15.34 -1.28
CA LEU A 4 5.07 16.50 -1.34
C LEU A 4 5.60 17.65 -0.46
N ASP A 5 4.81 18.09 0.52
CA ASP A 5 5.17 19.17 1.45
C ASP A 5 5.69 18.66 2.82
N LYS A 6 5.88 17.34 2.97
CA LYS A 6 6.29 16.69 4.22
C LYS A 6 7.68 16.08 4.13
N GLU A 7 8.38 16.03 5.26
CA GLU A 7 9.67 15.36 5.37
C GLU A 7 9.51 13.96 5.94
N PHE A 8 10.24 12.99 5.38
CA PHE A 8 10.26 11.60 5.83
C PHE A 8 11.68 11.11 5.97
N LEU A 9 11.91 10.24 6.96
CA LEU A 9 13.12 9.46 7.09
C LEU A 9 12.92 8.10 6.42
N VAL A 10 13.84 7.74 5.56
CA VAL A 10 13.88 6.41 4.93
C VAL A 10 15.16 5.73 5.39
N TYR A 11 15.02 4.69 6.18
CA TYR A 11 16.16 3.94 6.71
C TYR A 11 16.83 3.11 5.61
N PRO A 12 18.11 2.77 5.75
CA PRO A 12 18.76 1.80 4.89
C PRO A 12 17.91 0.53 4.77
N ASP A 13 17.96 -0.12 3.63
CA ASP A 13 17.21 -1.36 3.32
C ASP A 13 15.68 -1.21 3.32
N THR A 14 15.15 0.01 3.42
CA THR A 14 13.72 0.31 3.25
C THR A 14 13.45 0.77 1.82
N PHE A 15 12.31 0.35 1.25
CA PHE A 15 11.88 0.85 -0.06
C PHE A 15 11.77 2.36 -0.06
N TRP A 16 12.40 2.99 -1.05
CA TRP A 16 12.33 4.43 -1.25
C TRP A 16 11.04 4.79 -1.98
N PRO A 17 10.09 5.52 -1.37
CA PRO A 17 8.85 5.89 -2.04
C PRO A 17 9.13 6.91 -3.14
N PHE A 18 8.94 6.49 -4.38
CA PHE A 18 9.14 7.33 -5.57
C PHE A 18 7.80 7.76 -6.18
N ALA A 19 7.82 7.93 -7.49
CA ALA A 19 6.66 8.30 -8.29
C ALA A 19 5.53 7.25 -8.26
N ASP A 20 5.80 6.03 -7.88
CA ASP A 20 4.82 4.93 -7.78
C ASP A 20 3.80 5.14 -6.64
N SER A 21 4.26 5.63 -5.49
CA SER A 21 3.37 5.91 -4.35
C SER A 21 2.61 7.23 -4.50
N LEU A 22 3.11 8.15 -5.32
CA LEU A 22 2.57 9.50 -5.44
C LEU A 22 1.12 9.55 -5.95
N PRO A 23 0.73 8.80 -7.02
CA PRO A 23 -0.65 8.75 -7.46
C PRO A 23 -1.58 8.23 -6.37
N LEU A 24 -1.17 7.20 -5.64
CA LEU A 24 -1.96 6.69 -4.53
C LEU A 24 -2.18 7.77 -3.48
N VAL A 25 -1.09 8.41 -3.02
CA VAL A 25 -1.18 9.49 -2.03
C VAL A 25 -2.04 10.66 -2.51
N ARG A 26 -2.11 10.97 -3.78
CA ARG A 26 -2.95 12.04 -4.31
C ARG A 26 -4.43 11.69 -4.37
N HIS A 27 -4.76 10.43 -4.67
CA HIS A 27 -6.09 10.05 -5.11
C HIS A 27 -6.89 9.19 -4.11
N PHE A 28 -6.25 8.54 -3.13
CA PHE A 28 -7.03 7.79 -2.13
C PHE A 28 -7.92 8.73 -1.29
N LYS A 29 -9.03 8.20 -0.83
CA LYS A 29 -9.99 8.92 0.00
C LYS A 29 -10.11 8.22 1.36
N VAL A 30 -10.10 9.02 2.41
CA VAL A 30 -10.36 8.59 3.79
C VAL A 30 -11.40 9.53 4.36
N ALA A 31 -12.44 8.99 4.95
CA ALA A 31 -13.43 9.77 5.69
C ALA A 31 -13.02 9.88 7.17
N PRO A 32 -13.40 10.95 7.87
CA PRO A 32 -13.25 11.04 9.32
C PRO A 32 -13.91 9.84 10.01
N GLY A 33 -13.15 9.15 10.85
CA GLY A 33 -13.62 7.93 11.52
C GLY A 33 -13.21 6.62 10.84
N ASP A 34 -12.72 6.64 9.61
CA ASP A 34 -12.24 5.44 8.92
C ASP A 34 -11.05 4.80 9.65
N SER A 35 -11.08 3.47 9.72
CA SER A 35 -9.92 2.64 10.03
C SER A 35 -9.20 2.26 8.73
N VAL A 36 -7.89 2.42 8.70
CA VAL A 36 -7.06 2.26 7.50
C VAL A 36 -6.00 1.19 7.74
N LEU A 37 -5.81 0.32 6.75
CA LEU A 37 -4.69 -0.62 6.67
C LEU A 37 -3.79 -0.23 5.50
N ASP A 38 -2.49 -0.07 5.75
CA ASP A 38 -1.45 0.19 4.76
C ASP A 38 -0.56 -1.05 4.64
N VAL A 39 -0.77 -1.84 3.58
CA VAL A 39 -0.10 -3.13 3.35
C VAL A 39 1.18 -2.92 2.54
N GLY A 40 2.31 -3.35 3.08
CA GLY A 40 3.62 -3.01 2.56
C GLY A 40 3.94 -1.53 2.82
N THR A 41 3.79 -1.10 4.07
CA THR A 41 3.84 0.33 4.46
C THR A 41 5.19 1.00 4.16
N GLY A 42 6.27 0.22 4.01
CA GLY A 42 7.59 0.75 3.70
C GLY A 42 8.04 1.80 4.72
N SER A 43 8.31 3.01 4.26
CA SER A 43 8.64 4.14 5.14
C SER A 43 7.43 4.80 5.81
N GLY A 44 6.21 4.27 5.63
CA GLY A 44 4.99 4.77 6.26
C GLY A 44 4.35 5.97 5.58
N VAL A 45 4.81 6.36 4.40
CA VAL A 45 4.32 7.57 3.69
C VAL A 45 2.81 7.52 3.48
N ILE A 46 2.29 6.42 2.96
CA ILE A 46 0.85 6.28 2.66
C ILE A 46 0.03 6.35 3.95
N GLY A 47 0.43 5.59 4.98
CA GLY A 47 -0.22 5.59 6.29
C GLY A 47 -0.22 6.96 6.97
N VAL A 48 0.90 7.68 6.94
CA VAL A 48 1.02 9.05 7.48
C VAL A 48 0.07 10.02 6.75
N PHE A 49 0.00 9.94 5.41
CA PHE A 49 -0.96 10.77 4.67
C PHE A 49 -2.42 10.38 4.93
N ALA A 50 -2.71 9.11 5.26
CA ALA A 50 -4.04 8.72 5.74
C ALA A 50 -4.39 9.39 7.08
N CYS A 51 -3.42 9.48 8.00
CA CYS A 51 -3.60 10.23 9.26
C CYS A 51 -3.87 11.72 9.00
N TYR A 52 -3.11 12.37 8.12
CA TYR A 52 -3.36 13.77 7.73
C TYR A 52 -4.75 14.00 7.12
N ARG A 53 -5.36 12.98 6.53
CA ARG A 53 -6.72 13.02 5.97
C ARG A 53 -7.81 12.68 6.96
N GLY A 54 -7.46 12.48 8.23
CA GLY A 54 -8.43 12.28 9.30
C GLY A 54 -8.83 10.84 9.57
N ALA A 55 -8.01 9.85 9.15
CA ALA A 55 -8.19 8.48 9.61
C ALA A 55 -8.22 8.43 11.14
N ALA A 56 -9.19 7.75 11.72
CA ALA A 56 -9.27 7.58 13.16
C ALA A 56 -8.22 6.60 13.69
N ARG A 57 -7.86 5.62 12.88
CA ARG A 57 -6.82 4.62 13.16
C ARG A 57 -6.16 4.16 11.87
N VAL A 58 -4.85 4.05 11.90
CA VAL A 58 -4.05 3.49 10.81
C VAL A 58 -3.23 2.33 11.35
N VAL A 59 -3.20 1.22 10.61
CA VAL A 59 -2.27 0.11 10.84
C VAL A 59 -1.40 -0.02 9.59
N GLY A 60 -0.09 0.16 9.75
CA GLY A 60 0.89 -0.12 8.71
C GLY A 60 1.51 -1.49 8.94
N VAL A 61 1.55 -2.33 7.92
CA VAL A 61 2.20 -3.65 8.02
C VAL A 61 3.30 -3.78 6.97
N ASP A 62 4.42 -4.40 7.34
CA ASP A 62 5.51 -4.74 6.43
C ASP A 62 6.25 -5.97 6.93
N ILE A 63 6.81 -6.75 6.02
CA ILE A 63 7.64 -7.91 6.36
C ILE A 63 9.06 -7.48 6.77
N ASN A 64 9.52 -6.34 6.27
CA ASN A 64 10.88 -5.82 6.46
C ASN A 64 11.02 -5.08 7.80
N PRO A 65 11.87 -5.54 8.73
CA PRO A 65 12.10 -4.85 10.01
C PRO A 65 12.60 -3.40 9.86
N ALA A 66 13.39 -3.09 8.82
CA ALA A 66 13.86 -1.73 8.55
C ALA A 66 12.70 -0.81 8.16
N ALA A 67 11.73 -1.32 7.40
CA ALA A 67 10.50 -0.60 7.07
C ALA A 67 9.67 -0.29 8.32
N ILE A 68 9.55 -1.25 9.25
CA ILE A 68 8.86 -1.05 10.53
C ILE A 68 9.49 0.09 11.34
N GLN A 69 10.82 0.10 11.43
CA GLN A 69 11.54 1.18 12.13
C GLN A 69 11.32 2.53 11.45
N SER A 70 11.44 2.58 10.13
CA SER A 70 11.26 3.80 9.33
C SER A 70 9.84 4.35 9.48
N ALA A 71 8.83 3.51 9.29
CA ALA A 71 7.41 3.90 9.40
C ALA A 71 7.04 4.36 10.81
N THR A 72 7.53 3.64 11.85
CA THR A 72 7.29 4.02 13.25
C THR A 72 7.89 5.39 13.55
N HIS A 73 9.14 5.64 13.11
CA HIS A 73 9.79 6.94 13.30
C HIS A 73 9.00 8.05 12.58
N ASN A 74 8.59 7.83 11.34
CA ASN A 74 7.82 8.80 10.59
C ASN A 74 6.45 9.07 11.23
N ALA A 75 5.74 8.06 11.72
CA ALA A 75 4.50 8.25 12.46
C ALA A 75 4.71 9.13 13.71
N GLN A 76 5.79 8.91 14.46
CA GLN A 76 6.16 9.73 15.62
C GLN A 76 6.52 11.17 15.22
N MET A 77 7.38 11.34 14.21
CA MET A 77 7.86 12.63 13.72
C MET A 77 6.71 13.52 13.24
N HIS A 78 5.65 12.91 12.67
CA HIS A 78 4.46 13.62 12.21
C HIS A 78 3.37 13.77 13.30
N GLY A 79 3.63 13.34 14.54
CA GLY A 79 2.69 13.46 15.65
C GLY A 79 1.56 12.42 15.64
N PHE A 80 1.69 11.34 14.87
CA PHE A 80 0.66 10.31 14.72
C PHE A 80 0.94 9.01 15.49
N ALA A 81 1.85 9.02 16.47
CA ALA A 81 2.15 7.85 17.30
C ALA A 81 0.91 7.25 18.01
N GLY A 82 -0.10 8.06 18.30
CA GLY A 82 -1.37 7.60 18.88
C GLY A 82 -2.42 7.14 17.86
N THR A 83 -2.23 7.47 16.58
CA THR A 83 -3.19 7.16 15.49
C THR A 83 -2.68 6.05 14.59
N MET A 84 -1.37 6.00 14.32
CA MET A 84 -0.74 5.02 13.45
C MET A 84 0.08 4.02 14.25
N GLN A 85 -0.31 2.76 14.19
CA GLN A 85 0.44 1.61 14.69
C GLN A 85 1.17 0.94 13.52
N VAL A 86 2.41 0.52 13.73
CA VAL A 86 3.19 -0.22 12.73
C VAL A 86 3.53 -1.60 13.28
N VAL A 87 3.26 -2.63 12.49
CA VAL A 87 3.38 -4.03 12.91
C VAL A 87 4.16 -4.82 11.87
N GLN A 88 5.17 -5.58 12.30
CA GLN A 88 5.85 -6.50 11.40
C GLN A 88 4.92 -7.67 11.07
N SER A 89 4.62 -7.84 9.78
CA SER A 89 3.69 -8.87 9.29
C SER A 89 4.01 -9.23 7.84
N ASN A 90 3.87 -10.49 7.51
CA ASN A 90 3.84 -10.92 6.12
C ASN A 90 2.39 -10.83 5.63
N LEU A 91 2.07 -9.71 4.97
CA LEU A 91 0.71 -9.31 4.64
C LEU A 91 -0.17 -9.24 5.90
N PHE A 92 -1.16 -10.11 6.02
CA PHE A 92 -2.21 -10.08 7.04
C PHE A 92 -1.93 -10.95 8.28
N GLU A 93 -0.82 -11.71 8.31
CA GLU A 93 -0.59 -12.77 9.30
C GLU A 93 -0.66 -12.29 10.77
N ALA A 94 -0.27 -11.04 11.04
CA ALA A 94 -0.30 -10.48 12.40
C ALA A 94 -1.59 -9.73 12.75
N LEU A 95 -2.59 -9.69 11.86
CA LEU A 95 -3.79 -8.85 12.04
C LEU A 95 -4.96 -9.58 12.71
N GLY A 96 -4.91 -10.90 12.81
CA GLY A 96 -6.04 -11.69 13.33
C GLY A 96 -7.31 -11.47 12.51
N GLU A 97 -8.42 -11.13 13.17
CA GLU A 97 -9.73 -10.92 12.53
C GLU A 97 -10.05 -9.42 12.28
N GLU A 98 -9.07 -8.53 12.40
CA GLU A 98 -9.28 -7.10 12.23
C GLU A 98 -9.77 -6.76 10.82
N ARG A 99 -10.72 -5.81 10.75
CA ARG A 99 -11.29 -5.32 9.49
C ARG A 99 -11.22 -3.82 9.40
N PHE A 100 -11.00 -3.32 8.17
CA PHE A 100 -10.74 -1.92 7.89
C PHE A 100 -11.78 -1.34 6.91
N ASP A 101 -12.01 -0.03 7.04
CA ASP A 101 -12.84 0.73 6.11
C ASP A 101 -12.09 0.98 4.81
N VAL A 102 -10.77 1.19 4.91
CA VAL A 102 -9.89 1.43 3.77
C VAL A 102 -8.67 0.51 3.87
N ILE A 103 -8.33 -0.16 2.78
CA ILE A 103 -7.07 -0.89 2.64
C ILE A 103 -6.29 -0.26 1.50
N MET A 104 -5.03 0.06 1.74
CA MET A 104 -4.12 0.62 0.74
C MET A 104 -2.96 -0.34 0.51
N ALA A 105 -2.56 -0.49 -0.75
CA ALA A 105 -1.45 -1.35 -1.11
C ALA A 105 -0.70 -0.81 -2.33
N ASN A 106 0.60 -0.58 -2.16
CA ASN A 106 1.57 -0.37 -3.21
C ASN A 106 2.58 -1.52 -3.19
N LEU A 107 2.12 -2.69 -3.61
CA LEU A 107 2.91 -3.92 -3.62
C LEU A 107 3.81 -4.01 -4.85
N PRO A 108 4.87 -4.82 -4.81
CA PRO A 108 5.74 -5.03 -5.96
C PRO A 108 4.93 -5.59 -7.14
N PHE A 109 5.04 -4.94 -8.30
CA PHE A 109 4.24 -5.23 -9.48
C PHE A 109 5.02 -5.90 -10.63
N ARG A 110 6.32 -6.17 -10.43
CA ARG A 110 7.17 -6.86 -11.41
C ARG A 110 7.42 -8.30 -10.98
N ASN A 111 7.03 -9.24 -11.83
CA ASN A 111 7.35 -10.65 -11.63
C ASN A 111 8.83 -10.90 -11.93
N LYS A 112 9.66 -10.86 -10.90
CA LYS A 112 11.09 -11.16 -10.94
C LYS A 112 11.52 -11.89 -9.68
N PRO A 113 12.59 -12.72 -9.75
CA PRO A 113 13.14 -13.34 -8.55
C PRO A 113 13.59 -12.30 -7.52
N ALA A 114 13.11 -12.45 -6.29
CA ALA A 114 13.55 -11.71 -5.12
C ALA A 114 14.22 -12.68 -4.14
N HIS A 115 15.47 -12.43 -3.80
CA HIS A 115 16.29 -13.35 -3.02
C HIS A 115 16.38 -12.96 -1.54
N ASP A 116 15.94 -11.76 -1.19
CA ASP A 116 15.91 -11.23 0.16
C ASP A 116 14.74 -10.25 0.36
N VAL A 117 14.54 -9.82 1.60
CA VAL A 117 13.43 -8.95 1.98
C VAL A 117 13.52 -7.56 1.33
N VAL A 118 14.70 -7.08 1.00
CA VAL A 118 14.89 -5.79 0.33
C VAL A 118 14.48 -5.91 -1.13
N ALA A 119 14.89 -6.97 -1.82
CA ALA A 119 14.46 -7.25 -3.20
C ALA A 119 12.96 -7.49 -3.30
N MET A 120 12.33 -8.11 -2.28
CA MET A 120 10.87 -8.30 -2.20
C MET A 120 10.08 -6.99 -2.17
N SER A 121 10.70 -5.87 -1.81
CA SER A 121 10.03 -4.56 -1.89
C SER A 121 9.85 -4.04 -3.33
N GLN A 122 10.58 -4.62 -4.29
CA GLN A 122 10.59 -4.19 -5.69
C GLN A 122 10.06 -5.27 -6.64
N TRP A 123 10.25 -6.55 -6.28
CA TRP A 123 9.96 -7.70 -7.15
C TRP A 123 9.12 -8.74 -6.42
N ASP A 124 8.20 -9.34 -7.16
CA ASP A 124 7.29 -10.37 -6.67
C ASP A 124 7.53 -11.69 -7.43
N THR A 125 8.30 -12.58 -6.83
CA THR A 125 8.63 -13.87 -7.42
C THR A 125 7.36 -14.68 -7.67
N ASP A 126 7.13 -15.07 -8.94
CA ASP A 126 5.95 -15.83 -9.39
C ASP A 126 4.62 -15.14 -9.02
N PHE A 127 4.64 -13.84 -8.81
CA PHE A 127 3.47 -13.04 -8.43
C PHE A 127 2.78 -13.53 -7.14
N LYS A 128 3.56 -14.11 -6.22
CA LYS A 128 3.07 -14.75 -4.99
C LYS A 128 2.52 -13.76 -3.98
N THR A 129 3.18 -12.62 -3.80
CA THR A 129 2.75 -11.60 -2.83
C THR A 129 1.38 -11.05 -3.23
N ASN A 130 1.22 -10.71 -4.51
CA ASN A 130 -0.05 -10.23 -5.05
C ASN A 130 -1.14 -11.30 -4.95
N THR A 131 -0.84 -12.55 -5.30
CA THR A 131 -1.80 -13.66 -5.19
C THR A 131 -2.30 -13.80 -3.74
N ARG A 132 -1.39 -13.89 -2.77
CA ARG A 132 -1.74 -14.00 -1.34
C ARG A 132 -2.48 -12.77 -0.82
N PHE A 133 -2.15 -11.58 -1.31
CA PHE A 133 -2.88 -10.37 -0.96
C PHE A 133 -4.36 -10.50 -1.36
N PHE A 134 -4.66 -10.87 -2.60
CA PHE A 134 -6.05 -11.00 -3.06
C PHE A 134 -6.78 -12.17 -2.43
N GLU A 135 -6.10 -13.27 -2.09
CA GLU A 135 -6.69 -14.40 -1.34
C GLU A 135 -7.13 -13.99 0.07
N GLY A 136 -6.37 -13.08 0.73
CA GLY A 136 -6.61 -12.69 2.13
C GLY A 136 -7.40 -11.40 2.32
N VAL A 137 -7.30 -10.43 1.40
CA VAL A 137 -7.79 -9.06 1.61
C VAL A 137 -9.28 -8.98 1.94
N GLY A 138 -10.10 -9.88 1.38
CA GLY A 138 -11.53 -9.93 1.64
C GLY A 138 -11.89 -10.17 3.10
N GLN A 139 -11.06 -10.88 3.85
CA GLN A 139 -11.29 -11.15 5.28
C GLN A 139 -11.08 -9.91 6.15
N HIS A 140 -10.21 -9.00 5.68
CA HIS A 140 -9.84 -7.77 6.38
C HIS A 140 -10.59 -6.52 5.88
N LEU A 141 -11.43 -6.65 4.85
CA LEU A 141 -12.24 -5.56 4.33
C LEU A 141 -13.62 -5.54 4.99
N LYS A 142 -14.05 -4.41 5.55
CA LYS A 142 -15.42 -4.22 6.04
C LYS A 142 -16.44 -4.33 4.89
N PRO A 143 -17.73 -4.59 5.16
CA PRO A 143 -18.75 -4.78 4.11
C PRO A 143 -18.85 -3.62 3.11
N LYS A 144 -18.67 -2.37 3.57
CA LYS A 144 -18.68 -1.15 2.74
C LYS A 144 -17.27 -0.57 2.54
N GLY A 145 -16.25 -1.36 2.84
CA GLY A 145 -14.85 -0.95 2.71
C GLY A 145 -14.42 -0.86 1.25
N ARG A 146 -13.32 -0.19 1.04
CA ARG A 146 -12.69 0.00 -0.27
C ARG A 146 -11.19 -0.25 -0.19
N ILE A 147 -10.62 -0.70 -1.29
CA ILE A 147 -9.20 -0.95 -1.45
C ILE A 147 -8.67 0.05 -2.46
N TYR A 148 -7.53 0.66 -2.18
CA TYR A 148 -6.75 1.42 -3.16
C TYR A 148 -5.48 0.66 -3.46
N PHE A 149 -5.29 0.32 -4.72
CA PHE A 149 -4.19 -0.52 -5.19
C PHE A 149 -3.42 0.17 -6.31
N VAL A 150 -2.09 0.17 -6.22
CA VAL A 150 -1.24 0.73 -7.28
C VAL A 150 -0.77 -0.39 -8.22
N GLN A 151 -0.72 -0.07 -9.49
CA GLN A 151 -0.12 -0.91 -10.52
C GLN A 151 0.53 -0.05 -11.60
N SER A 152 1.34 -0.63 -12.46
CA SER A 152 1.99 0.08 -13.56
C SER A 152 1.77 -0.63 -14.89
N ASN A 153 1.89 0.10 -16.02
CA ASN A 153 1.82 -0.51 -17.35
C ASN A 153 3.05 -1.35 -17.73
N PHE A 154 4.08 -1.34 -16.90
CA PHE A 154 5.24 -2.24 -16.99
C PHE A 154 5.21 -3.33 -15.89
N GLY A 155 4.07 -3.52 -15.24
CA GLY A 155 3.73 -4.60 -14.33
C GLY A 155 2.63 -5.49 -14.90
N GLU A 156 2.01 -6.29 -14.03
CA GLU A 156 1.07 -7.36 -14.43
C GLU A 156 -0.40 -6.93 -14.21
N ILE A 157 -0.87 -5.85 -14.90
CA ILE A 157 -2.23 -5.29 -14.72
C ILE A 157 -3.33 -6.35 -14.90
N GLU A 158 -3.26 -7.12 -15.97
CA GLU A 158 -4.31 -8.11 -16.27
C GLU A 158 -4.29 -9.30 -15.27
N ALA A 159 -3.11 -9.67 -14.75
CA ALA A 159 -3.02 -10.66 -13.68
C ALA A 159 -3.66 -10.12 -12.40
N MET A 160 -3.34 -8.89 -12.02
CA MET A 160 -3.94 -8.21 -10.87
C MET A 160 -5.47 -8.15 -10.98
N LYS A 161 -6.02 -7.76 -12.14
CA LYS A 161 -7.48 -7.69 -12.36
C LYS A 161 -8.15 -9.05 -12.21
N ARG A 162 -7.52 -10.12 -12.75
CA ARG A 162 -8.03 -11.50 -12.58
C ARG A 162 -8.05 -11.93 -11.12
N LEU A 163 -6.99 -11.62 -10.36
CA LEU A 163 -6.92 -11.93 -8.93
C LEU A 163 -7.99 -11.16 -8.14
N ALA A 164 -8.18 -9.86 -8.42
CA ALA A 164 -9.22 -9.06 -7.81
C ALA A 164 -10.63 -9.62 -8.09
N GLN A 165 -10.90 -9.97 -9.34
CA GLN A 165 -12.18 -10.60 -9.74
C GLN A 165 -12.39 -11.94 -9.03
N ALA A 166 -11.38 -12.79 -8.94
CA ALA A 166 -11.45 -14.07 -8.23
C ALA A 166 -11.69 -13.88 -6.72
N ALA A 167 -11.22 -12.76 -6.15
CA ALA A 167 -11.49 -12.35 -4.78
C ALA A 167 -12.88 -11.72 -4.57
N GLY A 168 -13.75 -11.66 -5.59
CA GLY A 168 -15.08 -11.04 -5.53
C GLY A 168 -15.04 -9.53 -5.46
N LEU A 169 -14.02 -8.91 -6.06
CA LEU A 169 -13.85 -7.45 -6.09
C LEU A 169 -14.16 -6.89 -7.48
N GLN A 170 -14.88 -5.79 -7.51
CA GLN A 170 -15.02 -4.92 -8.69
C GLN A 170 -13.86 -3.92 -8.68
N THR A 171 -13.23 -3.72 -9.83
CA THR A 171 -12.05 -2.86 -9.98
C THR A 171 -12.39 -1.69 -10.89
N THR A 172 -12.15 -0.47 -10.42
CA THR A 172 -12.31 0.77 -11.18
C THR A 172 -10.99 1.52 -11.22
N GLU A 173 -10.53 1.92 -12.40
CA GLU A 173 -9.40 2.83 -12.52
C GLU A 173 -9.80 4.22 -12.02
N LEU A 174 -9.17 4.68 -10.95
CA LEU A 174 -9.44 5.97 -10.33
C LEU A 174 -8.60 7.09 -10.94
N ALA A 175 -7.33 6.80 -11.21
CA ALA A 175 -6.36 7.76 -11.74
C ALA A 175 -5.20 7.06 -12.44
N SER A 176 -4.53 7.78 -13.33
CA SER A 176 -3.23 7.37 -13.87
C SER A 176 -2.29 8.55 -14.02
N GLU A 177 -1.03 8.36 -13.64
CA GLU A 177 0.01 9.38 -13.74
C GLU A 177 1.23 8.82 -14.48
N ALA A 178 1.81 9.65 -15.37
CA ALA A 178 3.05 9.28 -16.05
C ALA A 178 4.24 9.39 -15.09
N LEU A 179 5.21 8.50 -15.26
CA LEU A 179 6.46 8.53 -14.51
C LEU A 179 7.34 9.71 -14.93
N ASP A 180 7.30 10.03 -16.24
CA ASP A 180 8.12 11.05 -16.86
C ASP A 180 7.40 11.71 -18.04
N ASP A 181 8.05 12.69 -18.66
CA ASP A 181 7.52 13.43 -19.82
C ASP A 181 7.32 12.58 -21.08
N THR A 182 7.92 11.40 -21.16
CA THR A 182 7.75 10.47 -22.32
C THR A 182 6.38 9.81 -22.35
N GLN A 183 5.64 9.84 -21.26
CA GLN A 183 4.34 9.19 -21.08
C GLN A 183 4.34 7.66 -21.28
N ARG A 184 5.51 7.04 -21.48
CA ARG A 184 5.63 5.59 -21.76
C ARG A 184 5.41 4.74 -20.52
N GLN A 185 5.87 5.20 -19.38
CA GLN A 185 5.70 4.52 -18.10
C GLN A 185 4.67 5.24 -17.27
N ARG A 186 3.64 4.53 -16.81
CA ARG A 186 2.54 5.08 -16.05
C ARG A 186 2.22 4.21 -14.85
N PHE A 187 1.85 4.88 -13.78
CA PHE A 187 1.23 4.26 -12.60
C PHE A 187 -0.27 4.49 -12.61
N PHE A 188 -1.00 3.49 -12.18
CA PHE A 188 -2.45 3.49 -12.10
C PHE A 188 -2.87 3.27 -10.65
N VAL A 189 -3.87 4.00 -10.21
CA VAL A 189 -4.56 3.76 -8.94
C VAL A 189 -5.90 3.14 -9.24
N TYR A 190 -6.13 1.97 -8.70
CA TYR A 190 -7.40 1.27 -8.76
C TYR A 190 -8.12 1.38 -7.44
N GLU A 191 -9.41 1.73 -7.49
CA GLU A 191 -10.33 1.53 -6.38
C GLU A 191 -11.04 0.20 -6.57
N MET A 192 -11.08 -0.61 -5.51
CA MET A 192 -11.76 -1.90 -5.53
C MET A 192 -12.76 -1.97 -4.38
N THR A 193 -13.94 -2.49 -4.68
CA THR A 193 -15.03 -2.73 -3.72
C THR A 193 -15.58 -4.13 -3.89
N ARG A 194 -16.30 -4.63 -2.91
CA ARG A 194 -17.01 -5.90 -3.07
C ARG A 194 -17.99 -5.82 -4.23
N ALA A 195 -18.08 -6.91 -5.00
CA ALA A 195 -19.01 -7.07 -6.11
C ALA A 195 -20.46 -7.16 -5.62
#